data_2f9e7c7bb445643e60a6de18586c4a05
#
_entry.id   2f9e7c7bb445643e60a6de18586c4a05
#
_cell.length_a   1.000
_cell.length_b   1.000
_cell.length_c   1.000
_cell.angle_alpha   90.00
_cell.angle_beta   90.00
_cell.angle_gamma   90.00
#
_symmetry.space_group_name_H-M   'P 1'
#
loop_
_entity.id
_entity.type
_entity.pdbx_description
1 polymer ?
#
loop_
_entity_poly.entity_id
_entity_poly.type
_entity_poly.pdbx_seq_one_letter_code
_entity_poly.pdbx_strand_id
1 'polypeptide(L)'
;MYKRQVLYISTHQFPYYPGSGTEQERGVYNNIFNIPLAAGTSSEEYLNAYEFVLKKLKEFKPEFILFSAGFDAHKNDPLAQLQLKSHDFYELTKRTLDLSKLYCDGKVVSILEGGYDLFALQESTEMHVNALIEFN
;
A
#
# COMPACT_ATOMS: atom_id res chain seq x y z
N MET A 1 18.53 24.27 -0.96
CA MET A 1 18.18 23.01 -0.26
C MET A 1 16.96 22.43 -0.98
N TYR A 2 17.16 21.47 -1.89
CA TYR A 2 16.04 20.83 -2.60
C TYR A 2 15.29 19.96 -1.60
N LYS A 3 14.11 20.37 -1.18
CA LYS A 3 13.20 19.50 -0.43
C LYS A 3 12.85 18.29 -1.31
N ARG A 4 12.96 17.11 -0.77
CA ARG A 4 12.45 15.89 -1.38
C ARG A 4 10.95 16.06 -1.52
N GLN A 5 10.46 16.24 -2.75
CA GLN A 5 9.04 16.55 -2.97
C GLN A 5 8.17 15.31 -3.04
N VAL A 6 8.76 14.14 -3.31
CA VAL A 6 8.03 12.88 -3.46
C VAL A 6 8.67 11.80 -2.59
N LEU A 7 7.84 11.10 -1.86
CA LEU A 7 8.14 9.84 -1.20
C LEU A 7 7.42 8.73 -1.95
N TYR A 8 8.12 7.69 -2.37
CA TYR A 8 7.55 6.49 -2.94
C TYR A 8 7.74 5.31 -1.99
N ILE A 9 6.67 4.58 -1.72
CA ILE A 9 6.72 3.37 -0.92
C ILE A 9 5.95 2.28 -1.65
N SER A 10 6.52 1.10 -1.74
CA SER A 10 5.88 -0.07 -2.37
C SER A 10 5.99 -1.28 -1.45
N THR A 11 4.85 -1.93 -1.23
CA THR A 11 4.75 -3.29 -0.67
C THR A 11 4.40 -4.24 -1.80
N HIS A 12 5.20 -5.24 -2.06
CA HIS A 12 5.01 -6.14 -3.20
C HIS A 12 5.67 -7.50 -2.96
N GLN A 13 5.15 -8.51 -3.64
CA GLN A 13 5.79 -9.83 -3.64
C GLN A 13 7.14 -9.77 -4.37
N PHE A 14 8.17 -10.36 -3.79
CA PHE A 14 9.50 -10.44 -4.40
C PHE A 14 10.16 -11.80 -4.08
N PRO A 15 10.92 -12.41 -5.01
CA PRO A 15 11.10 -12.01 -6.42
C PRO A 15 9.84 -12.29 -7.25
N TYR A 16 9.36 -11.29 -8.00
CA TYR A 16 8.23 -11.42 -8.92
C TYR A 16 8.33 -10.39 -10.05
N TYR A 17 7.32 -10.35 -10.96
CA TYR A 17 7.29 -9.33 -12.00
C TYR A 17 7.25 -7.92 -11.37
N PRO A 18 8.01 -6.96 -11.88
CA PRO A 18 8.94 -6.96 -13.03
C PRO A 18 10.39 -7.33 -12.70
N GLY A 19 10.68 -7.88 -11.54
CA GLY A 19 12.02 -8.28 -11.10
C GLY A 19 12.86 -7.15 -10.49
N SER A 20 12.29 -5.96 -10.32
CA SER A 20 12.85 -4.81 -9.60
C SER A 20 12.11 -4.60 -8.27
N GLY A 21 12.54 -3.63 -7.47
CA GLY A 21 11.91 -3.31 -6.19
C GLY A 21 12.63 -3.93 -5.00
N THR A 22 13.94 -4.13 -5.08
CA THR A 22 14.74 -4.54 -3.92
C THR A 22 14.86 -3.42 -2.89
N GLU A 23 15.14 -3.77 -1.63
CA GLU A 23 15.35 -2.78 -0.55
C GLU A 23 16.51 -1.81 -0.83
N GLN A 24 17.46 -2.19 -1.70
CA GLN A 24 18.61 -1.40 -2.08
C GLN A 24 18.26 -0.33 -3.12
N GLU A 25 17.15 -0.48 -3.84
CA GLU A 25 16.68 0.50 -4.83
C GLU A 25 16.00 1.68 -4.13
N ARG A 26 16.80 2.68 -3.76
CA ARG A 26 16.35 3.80 -2.91
C ARG A 26 16.18 5.13 -3.65
N GLY A 27 16.45 5.13 -4.96
CA GLY A 27 16.44 6.36 -5.76
C GLY A 27 17.61 7.31 -5.43
N VAL A 28 17.82 8.29 -6.30
CA VAL A 28 18.94 9.24 -6.20
C VAL A 28 18.90 10.06 -4.90
N TYR A 29 17.70 10.32 -4.37
CA TYR A 29 17.50 11.13 -3.16
C TYR A 29 17.18 10.29 -1.92
N ASN A 30 17.31 8.97 -1.98
CA ASN A 30 16.95 8.07 -0.90
C ASN A 30 15.49 8.24 -0.44
N ASN A 31 14.60 8.40 -1.39
CA ASN A 31 13.17 8.69 -1.24
C ASN A 31 12.26 7.56 -1.74
N ILE A 32 12.85 6.41 -2.11
CA ILE A 32 12.15 5.18 -2.48
C ILE A 32 12.34 4.17 -1.36
N PHE A 33 11.26 3.56 -0.92
CA PHE A 33 11.25 2.49 0.08
C PHE A 33 10.47 1.29 -0.46
N ASN A 34 11.18 0.25 -0.82
CA ASN A 34 10.62 -1.03 -1.22
C ASN A 34 10.55 -1.96 0.00
N ILE A 35 9.43 -2.64 0.12
CA ILE A 35 9.15 -3.64 1.15
C ILE A 35 8.84 -4.94 0.43
N PRO A 36 9.89 -5.69 0.01
CA PRO A 36 9.73 -6.97 -0.65
C PRO A 36 9.18 -8.01 0.32
N LEU A 37 8.12 -8.69 -0.08
CA LEU A 37 7.43 -9.71 0.70
C LEU A 37 7.55 -11.07 0.02
N ALA A 38 7.79 -12.11 0.80
CA ALA A 38 7.89 -13.46 0.26
C ALA A 38 6.52 -13.97 -0.22
N ALA A 39 6.52 -14.87 -1.20
CA ALA A 39 5.33 -15.63 -1.55
C ALA A 39 4.77 -16.34 -0.30
N GLY A 40 3.45 -16.33 -0.12
CA GLY A 40 2.78 -16.90 1.04
C GLY A 40 2.72 -15.99 2.27
N THR A 41 3.26 -14.75 2.21
CA THR A 41 3.15 -13.79 3.32
C THR A 41 1.70 -13.63 3.76
N SER A 42 1.43 -13.92 5.03
CA SER A 42 0.11 -13.86 5.65
C SER A 42 -0.39 -12.42 5.85
N SER A 43 -1.70 -12.25 6.12
CA SER A 43 -2.27 -10.96 6.51
C SER A 43 -1.53 -10.32 7.69
N GLU A 44 -1.22 -11.10 8.72
CA GLU A 44 -0.52 -10.61 9.92
C GLU A 44 0.88 -10.09 9.59
N GLU A 45 1.66 -10.87 8.85
CA GLU A 45 3.01 -10.47 8.43
C GLU A 45 2.98 -9.23 7.53
N TYR A 46 2.01 -9.17 6.62
CA TYR A 46 1.83 -8.00 5.76
C TYR A 46 1.49 -6.74 6.56
N LEU A 47 0.52 -6.83 7.49
CA LEU A 47 0.12 -5.71 8.34
C LEU A 47 1.28 -5.25 9.24
N ASN A 48 2.10 -6.19 9.74
CA ASN A 48 3.31 -5.85 10.48
C ASN A 48 4.34 -5.11 9.60
N ALA A 49 4.56 -5.57 8.37
CA ALA A 49 5.42 -4.87 7.41
C ALA A 49 4.89 -3.48 7.06
N TYR A 50 3.57 -3.31 7.00
CA TYR A 50 2.92 -2.03 6.73
C TYR A 50 3.15 -0.98 7.81
N GLU A 51 3.48 -1.36 9.05
CA GLU A 51 3.88 -0.40 10.10
C GLU A 51 5.11 0.41 9.68
N PHE A 52 6.00 -0.15 8.85
CA PHE A 52 7.11 0.60 8.28
C PHE A 52 6.63 1.68 7.31
N VAL A 53 5.60 1.39 6.48
CA VAL A 53 4.96 2.38 5.61
C VAL A 53 4.44 3.56 6.43
N LEU A 54 3.66 3.26 7.49
CA LEU A 54 3.09 4.27 8.38
C LEU A 54 4.16 5.11 9.08
N LYS A 55 5.25 4.47 9.50
CA LYS A 55 6.41 5.17 10.07
C LYS A 55 7.01 6.14 9.05
N LYS A 56 7.21 5.73 7.80
CA LYS A 56 7.78 6.59 6.76
C LYS A 56 6.86 7.77 6.40
N LEU A 57 5.56 7.56 6.36
CA LEU A 57 4.59 8.64 6.19
C LEU A 57 4.66 9.66 7.34
N LYS A 58 4.76 9.19 8.60
CA LYS A 58 4.93 10.07 9.78
C LYS A 58 6.22 10.90 9.71
N GLU A 59 7.32 10.31 9.27
CA GLU A 59 8.60 10.99 9.11
C GLU A 59 8.58 12.03 7.99
N PHE A 60 7.91 11.70 6.87
CA PHE A 60 7.83 12.55 5.69
C PHE A 60 6.85 13.70 5.83
N LYS A 61 5.71 13.49 6.54
CA LYS A 61 4.60 14.44 6.72
C LYS A 61 4.07 14.92 5.36
N PRO A 62 3.41 14.06 4.60
CA PRO A 62 2.93 14.37 3.26
C PRO A 62 1.90 15.50 3.28
N GLU A 63 1.89 16.32 2.26
CA GLU A 63 0.84 17.32 1.99
C GLU A 63 -0.28 16.75 1.11
N PHE A 64 -0.06 15.55 0.55
CA PHE A 64 -0.97 14.81 -0.31
C PHE A 64 -0.57 13.33 -0.37
N ILE A 65 -1.51 12.41 -0.41
CA ILE A 65 -1.27 10.97 -0.55
C ILE A 65 -1.93 10.45 -1.81
N LEU A 66 -1.17 9.69 -2.60
CA LEU A 66 -1.67 8.95 -3.74
C LEU A 66 -1.53 7.45 -3.46
N PHE A 67 -2.66 6.74 -3.47
CA PHE A 67 -2.69 5.29 -3.45
C PHE A 67 -2.64 4.73 -4.87
N SER A 68 -1.66 3.91 -5.17
CA SER A 68 -1.72 2.89 -6.21
C SER A 68 -2.37 1.65 -5.58
N ALA A 69 -3.69 1.53 -5.71
CA ALA A 69 -4.47 0.51 -5.02
C ALA A 69 -4.50 -0.79 -5.85
N GLY A 70 -3.53 -1.66 -5.62
CA GLY A 70 -3.51 -3.01 -6.15
C GLY A 70 -4.19 -3.99 -5.19
N PHE A 71 -5.08 -4.81 -5.71
CA PHE A 71 -5.81 -5.84 -4.95
C PHE A 71 -5.33 -7.27 -5.28
N ASP A 72 -4.28 -7.40 -6.07
CA ASP A 72 -3.60 -8.65 -6.42
C ASP A 72 -2.84 -9.31 -5.25
N ALA A 73 -2.69 -8.62 -4.13
CA ALA A 73 -2.23 -9.22 -2.88
C ALA A 73 -3.27 -10.14 -2.20
N HIS A 74 -4.52 -10.20 -2.71
CA HIS A 74 -5.55 -11.06 -2.16
C HIS A 74 -5.22 -12.53 -2.37
N LYS A 75 -5.50 -13.37 -1.36
CA LYS A 75 -5.20 -14.82 -1.35
C LYS A 75 -5.78 -15.63 -2.51
N ASN A 76 -6.82 -15.13 -3.16
CA ASN A 76 -7.47 -15.78 -4.30
C ASN A 76 -6.96 -15.23 -5.63
N ASP A 77 -6.02 -14.30 -5.64
CA ASP A 77 -5.49 -13.76 -6.89
C ASP A 77 -4.74 -14.86 -7.67
N PRO A 78 -4.99 -15.01 -8.98
CA PRO A 78 -4.36 -16.06 -9.77
C PRO A 78 -2.90 -15.78 -10.13
N LEU A 79 -2.44 -14.55 -10.00
CA LEU A 79 -1.09 -14.13 -10.40
C LEU A 79 -0.15 -13.99 -9.21
N ALA A 80 -0.57 -13.34 -8.11
CA ALA A 80 0.24 -13.20 -6.93
C ALA A 80 -0.03 -14.31 -5.89
N GLN A 81 0.85 -14.44 -4.91
CA GLN A 81 0.80 -15.50 -3.90
C GLN A 81 0.77 -14.96 -2.46
N LEU A 82 0.48 -13.67 -2.31
CA LEU A 82 0.26 -13.08 -1.00
C LEU A 82 -1.10 -13.55 -0.44
N GLN A 83 -1.29 -13.48 0.88
CA GLN A 83 -2.42 -14.13 1.54
C GLN A 83 -3.37 -13.14 2.22
N LEU A 84 -3.52 -11.93 1.67
CA LEU A 84 -4.45 -10.95 2.20
C LEU A 84 -5.90 -11.37 1.97
N LYS A 85 -6.76 -10.96 2.90
CA LYS A 85 -8.22 -11.07 2.79
C LYS A 85 -8.81 -9.71 2.45
N SER A 86 -10.03 -9.68 1.94
CA SER A 86 -10.72 -8.45 1.55
C SER A 86 -10.75 -7.38 2.66
N HIS A 87 -10.94 -7.78 3.93
CA HIS A 87 -10.93 -6.88 5.07
C HIS A 87 -9.57 -6.23 5.36
N ASP A 88 -8.47 -6.87 4.98
CA ASP A 88 -7.13 -6.29 5.19
C ASP A 88 -6.94 -5.00 4.39
N PHE A 89 -7.57 -4.88 3.23
CA PHE A 89 -7.54 -3.65 2.43
C PHE A 89 -8.29 -2.49 3.10
N TYR A 90 -9.34 -2.79 3.88
CA TYR A 90 -9.98 -1.80 4.74
C TYR A 90 -8.98 -1.30 5.80
N GLU A 91 -8.32 -2.20 6.51
CA GLU A 91 -7.36 -1.86 7.57
C GLU A 91 -6.17 -1.03 7.05
N LEU A 92 -5.58 -1.44 5.92
CA LEU A 92 -4.48 -0.71 5.30
C LEU A 92 -4.89 0.72 4.93
N THR A 93 -6.08 0.84 4.32
CA THR A 93 -6.66 2.11 3.90
C THR A 93 -6.92 2.99 5.12
N LYS A 94 -7.64 2.48 6.10
CA LYS A 94 -8.00 3.20 7.33
C LYS A 94 -6.79 3.75 8.05
N ARG A 95 -5.76 2.92 8.30
CA ARG A 95 -4.53 3.34 8.97
C ARG A 95 -3.81 4.48 8.22
N THR A 96 -3.82 4.44 6.90
CA THR A 96 -3.21 5.52 6.09
C THR A 96 -4.06 6.78 6.12
N LEU A 97 -5.40 6.66 6.09
CA LEU A 97 -6.32 7.78 6.21
C LEU A 97 -6.20 8.48 7.57
N ASP A 98 -6.06 7.74 8.66
CA ASP A 98 -5.83 8.30 10.00
C ASP A 98 -4.58 9.20 10.03
N LEU A 99 -3.51 8.81 9.31
CA LEU A 99 -2.33 9.66 9.16
C LEU A 99 -2.58 10.85 8.21
N SER A 100 -3.35 10.65 7.14
CA SER A 100 -3.67 11.73 6.21
C SER A 100 -4.40 12.88 6.89
N LYS A 101 -5.27 12.56 7.85
CA LYS A 101 -5.97 13.56 8.67
C LYS A 101 -5.01 14.44 9.47
N LEU A 102 -3.93 13.84 9.97
CA LEU A 102 -2.93 14.56 10.76
C LEU A 102 -2.01 15.46 9.93
N TYR A 103 -1.71 15.08 8.70
CA TYR A 103 -0.65 15.72 7.91
C TYR A 103 -1.12 16.45 6.67
N CYS A 104 -2.23 16.04 6.06
CA CYS A 104 -2.71 16.62 4.80
C CYS A 104 -4.23 16.81 4.73
N ASP A 105 -4.91 16.93 5.86
CA ASP A 105 -6.37 17.19 5.93
C ASP A 105 -7.20 16.22 5.08
N GLY A 106 -6.80 14.93 5.05
CA GLY A 106 -7.48 13.91 4.27
C GLY A 106 -7.32 14.02 2.75
N LYS A 107 -6.35 14.78 2.25
CA LYS A 107 -6.10 14.90 0.81
C LYS A 107 -5.47 13.63 0.27
N VAL A 108 -6.34 12.71 -0.12
CA VAL A 108 -5.99 11.38 -0.62
C VAL A 108 -6.70 11.14 -1.95
N VAL A 109 -6.00 10.57 -2.90
CA VAL A 109 -6.56 10.02 -4.14
C VAL A 109 -6.17 8.57 -4.24
N SER A 110 -7.10 7.71 -4.61
CA SER A 110 -6.86 6.30 -4.87
C SER A 110 -7.10 5.97 -6.33
N ILE A 111 -6.17 5.25 -6.93
CA ILE A 111 -6.21 4.81 -8.32
C ILE A 111 -6.09 3.29 -8.35
N LEU A 112 -7.03 2.62 -9.00
CA LEU A 112 -7.03 1.18 -9.19
C LEU A 112 -5.83 0.75 -10.06
N GLU A 113 -5.12 -0.27 -9.58
CA GLU A 113 -4.04 -0.94 -10.29
C GLU A 113 -4.37 -2.43 -10.55
N GLY A 114 -3.69 -3.36 -9.85
CA GLY A 114 -3.87 -4.80 -9.98
C GLY A 114 -5.09 -5.37 -9.25
N GLY A 115 -5.37 -6.63 -9.50
CA GLY A 115 -6.46 -7.44 -8.94
C GLY A 115 -7.14 -8.23 -10.04
N TYR A 116 -6.87 -9.54 -10.11
CA TYR A 116 -7.16 -10.36 -11.30
C TYR A 116 -8.17 -11.48 -11.02
N ASP A 117 -8.55 -11.69 -9.76
CA ASP A 117 -9.77 -12.44 -9.42
C ASP A 117 -10.94 -11.46 -9.24
N LEU A 118 -11.96 -11.57 -10.05
CA LEU A 118 -13.07 -10.60 -10.10
C LEU A 118 -13.88 -10.54 -8.79
N PHE A 119 -14.05 -11.66 -8.09
CA PHE A 119 -14.77 -11.69 -6.82
C PHE A 119 -13.93 -11.06 -5.71
N ALA A 120 -12.67 -11.43 -5.64
CA ALA A 120 -11.73 -10.83 -4.68
C ALA A 120 -11.56 -9.33 -4.93
N LEU A 121 -11.49 -8.91 -6.19
CA LEU A 121 -11.42 -7.49 -6.58
C LEU A 121 -12.66 -6.72 -6.12
N GLN A 122 -13.86 -7.28 -6.36
CA GLN A 122 -15.11 -6.66 -5.92
C GLN A 122 -15.14 -6.47 -4.41
N GLU A 123 -14.91 -7.53 -3.64
CA GLU A 123 -14.95 -7.49 -2.17
C GLU A 123 -13.86 -6.56 -1.60
N SER A 124 -12.65 -6.65 -2.13
CA SER A 124 -11.53 -5.84 -1.66
C SER A 124 -11.70 -4.36 -1.97
N THR A 125 -12.22 -4.04 -3.16
CA THR A 125 -12.54 -2.66 -3.55
C THR A 125 -13.66 -2.11 -2.68
N GLU A 126 -14.70 -2.90 -2.38
CA GLU A 126 -15.76 -2.51 -1.45
C GLU A 126 -15.19 -2.15 -0.07
N MET A 127 -14.32 -2.99 0.48
CA MET A 127 -13.66 -2.74 1.77
C MET A 127 -12.81 -1.46 1.75
N HIS A 128 -12.03 -1.26 0.69
CA HIS A 128 -11.23 -0.06 0.50
C HIS A 128 -12.10 1.21 0.41
N VAL A 129 -13.15 1.16 -0.39
CA VAL A 129 -14.09 2.30 -0.56
C VAL A 129 -14.86 2.60 0.73
N ASN A 130 -15.28 1.57 1.47
CA ASN A 130 -15.93 1.77 2.77
C ASN A 130 -15.02 2.52 3.75
N ALA A 131 -13.73 2.18 3.81
CA ALA A 131 -12.78 2.93 4.64
C ALA A 131 -12.66 4.40 4.20
N LEU A 132 -12.71 4.69 2.89
CA LEU A 132 -12.69 6.07 2.34
C LEU A 132 -13.98 6.84 2.69
N ILE A 133 -15.15 6.18 2.67
CA ILE A 133 -16.44 6.79 3.00
C ILE A 133 -16.56 7.08 4.49
N GLU A 134 -16.16 6.13 5.33
CA GLU A 134 -16.24 6.25 6.80
C GLU A 134 -15.25 7.30 7.36
N PHE A 135 -14.27 7.67 6.58
CA PHE A 135 -13.26 8.65 6.99
C PHE A 135 -13.79 10.10 7.00
N ASN A 136 -14.87 10.41 6.29
CA ASN A 136 -15.42 11.77 6.15
C ASN A 136 -16.26 12.22 7.38
#